data_a92a80344b1a0200ad0fe877a16198b1
#
_entry.id   a92a80344b1a0200ad0fe877a16198b1
#
_cell.length_a   1.000
_cell.length_b   1.000
_cell.length_c   1.000
_cell.angle_alpha   90.00
_cell.angle_beta   90.00
_cell.angle_gamma   90.00
#
_symmetry.space_group_name_H-M   'P 1'
#
loop_
_entity.id
_entity.type
_entity.pdbx_description
1 polymer ?
#
loop_
_entity_poly.entity_id
_entity_poly.type
_entity_poly.pdbx_seq_one_letter_code
_entity_poly.pdbx_strand_id
1 'polypeptide(L)'
;MTSRIESDGSIYREVYARGDSAFIAGDKSHNPFLFQIDADWQIIKLDSAIKFNFWGEEETLNVKVCRKLPVVNGECFSIAKRKEYLHSIAIPTEQVKKSFRWFYTYYIYTATYKELRDKGPVPLSNYMSREEQTIWFCGDDDAYNGLSGMELKDKLDGIETKFGQWYNRSQYEINWEVIRDFILTQDDTINIHRLDESKETVYIKHFSTQDTWGDAQIDVLCNIFDKIYQTKYYSELYLKNKEAMDSICEKKMEIAEVLYNSIQFELTMPGKLLSSNTRTLNNNSAIWKVDGLRLLTGNYTLNAKSRVINYWAFGITLLIALTTLGVFIKLYKRT
;
A
#
# COMPACT_ATOMS: atom_id res chain seq x y z
N MET A 1 -8.49 8.61 1.80
CA MET A 1 -8.09 9.61 0.79
C MET A 1 -9.16 9.69 -0.27
N THR A 2 -9.65 10.89 -0.60
CA THR A 2 -10.60 11.10 -1.69
C THR A 2 -9.98 11.97 -2.76
N SER A 3 -10.29 11.70 -4.01
CA SER A 3 -9.78 12.46 -5.16
C SER A 3 -10.92 12.69 -6.16
N ARG A 4 -10.99 13.89 -6.71
CA ARG A 4 -11.94 14.24 -7.77
C ARG A 4 -11.18 14.79 -8.96
N ILE A 5 -11.37 14.17 -10.12
CA ILE A 5 -10.82 14.68 -11.38
C ILE A 5 -11.78 15.74 -11.92
N GLU A 6 -11.25 16.91 -12.18
CA GLU A 6 -11.99 18.02 -12.76
C GLU A 6 -12.05 17.93 -14.29
N SER A 7 -12.92 18.72 -14.91
CA SER A 7 -13.10 18.73 -16.37
C SER A 7 -11.86 19.18 -17.16
N ASP A 8 -10.96 19.93 -16.53
CA ASP A 8 -9.65 20.31 -17.09
C ASP A 8 -8.60 19.19 -16.99
N GLY A 9 -8.85 18.14 -16.19
CA GLY A 9 -7.94 17.04 -15.90
C GLY A 9 -7.12 17.25 -14.64
N SER A 10 -7.29 18.37 -13.93
CA SER A 10 -6.70 18.57 -12.60
C SER A 10 -7.36 17.66 -11.57
N ILE A 11 -6.69 17.43 -10.45
CA ILE A 11 -7.20 16.60 -9.35
C ILE A 11 -7.38 17.47 -8.10
N TYR A 12 -8.57 17.49 -7.55
CA TYR A 12 -8.78 17.97 -6.18
C TYR A 12 -8.68 16.79 -5.22
N ARG A 13 -7.73 16.86 -4.29
CA ARG A 13 -7.43 15.77 -3.36
C ARG A 13 -7.64 16.18 -1.92
N GLU A 14 -8.27 15.29 -1.16
CA GLU A 14 -8.38 15.37 0.28
C GLU A 14 -7.82 14.10 0.91
N VAL A 15 -6.99 14.27 1.93
CA VAL A 15 -6.44 13.16 2.70
C VAL A 15 -6.79 13.36 4.16
N TYR A 16 -7.28 12.32 4.79
CA TYR A 16 -7.76 12.33 6.16
C TYR A 16 -6.79 11.53 7.04
N ALA A 17 -6.54 12.00 8.25
CA ALA A 17 -5.70 11.32 9.22
C ALA A 17 -6.15 11.61 10.65
N ARG A 18 -5.56 10.91 11.61
CA ARG A 18 -5.61 11.23 13.01
C ARG A 18 -4.39 12.11 13.34
N GLY A 19 -4.61 13.41 13.52
CA GLY A 19 -3.58 14.36 13.97
C GLY A 19 -3.66 14.57 15.48
N ASP A 20 -2.50 14.80 16.08
CA ASP A 20 -2.42 15.23 17.48
C ASP A 20 -2.68 16.74 17.63
N SER A 21 -2.69 17.22 18.88
CA SER A 21 -2.94 18.63 19.16
C SER A 21 -1.84 19.55 18.62
N ALA A 22 -0.59 19.09 18.56
CA ALA A 22 0.53 19.88 18.06
C ALA A 22 0.42 20.10 16.55
N PHE A 23 0.11 19.04 15.77
CA PHE A 23 -0.13 19.18 14.34
C PHE A 23 -1.33 20.09 14.04
N ILE A 24 -2.43 19.91 14.78
CA ILE A 24 -3.64 20.75 14.63
C ILE A 24 -3.34 22.22 14.95
N ALA A 25 -2.42 22.49 15.89
CA ALA A 25 -1.94 23.83 16.22
C ALA A 25 -0.93 24.40 15.20
N GLY A 26 -0.53 23.63 14.18
CA GLY A 26 0.35 24.05 13.08
C GLY A 26 1.78 23.53 13.15
N ASP A 27 2.13 22.70 14.11
CA ASP A 27 3.45 22.08 14.21
C ASP A 27 3.59 20.92 13.19
N LYS A 28 4.21 21.22 12.05
CA LYS A 28 4.42 20.25 10.97
C LYS A 28 5.42 19.14 11.32
N SER A 29 6.15 19.21 12.44
CA SER A 29 7.03 18.13 12.90
C SER A 29 6.23 16.90 13.34
N HIS A 30 4.97 17.10 13.74
CA HIS A 30 4.00 16.08 14.12
C HIS A 30 3.10 15.61 12.95
N ASN A 31 3.59 15.74 11.71
CA ASN A 31 2.83 15.37 10.51
C ASN A 31 2.36 13.90 10.53
N PRO A 32 1.03 13.63 10.60
CA PRO A 32 0.49 12.27 10.62
C PRO A 32 0.43 11.63 9.23
N PHE A 33 0.59 12.42 8.16
CA PHE A 33 0.52 11.92 6.79
C PHE A 33 1.83 11.27 6.35
N LEU A 34 1.75 10.37 5.38
CA LEU A 34 2.92 9.67 4.83
C LEU A 34 3.75 10.57 3.89
N PHE A 35 3.21 11.68 3.44
CA PHE A 35 3.85 12.63 2.54
C PHE A 35 4.09 13.98 3.23
N GLN A 36 4.95 14.81 2.65
CA GLN A 36 5.26 16.14 3.17
C GLN A 36 4.07 17.10 2.98
N ILE A 37 3.79 17.88 4.02
CA ILE A 37 2.81 18.96 3.96
C ILE A 37 3.56 20.28 3.71
N ASP A 38 3.63 20.67 2.43
CA ASP A 38 4.19 21.96 1.98
C ASP A 38 3.18 23.11 2.11
N ALA A 39 3.50 24.26 1.53
CA ALA A 39 2.64 25.46 1.60
C ALA A 39 1.37 25.36 0.75
N ASP A 40 1.33 24.47 -0.23
CA ASP A 40 0.19 24.30 -1.14
C ASP A 40 -0.94 23.47 -0.51
N TRP A 41 -0.67 22.80 0.61
CA TRP A 41 -1.67 22.06 1.36
C TRP A 41 -2.42 22.94 2.35
N GLN A 42 -3.73 22.92 2.26
CA GLN A 42 -4.61 23.51 3.26
C GLN A 42 -4.90 22.46 4.34
N ILE A 43 -4.55 22.77 5.60
CA ILE A 43 -4.87 21.92 6.76
C ILE A 43 -6.22 22.36 7.32
N ILE A 44 -7.12 21.41 7.52
CA ILE A 44 -8.48 21.65 8.03
C ILE A 44 -8.73 20.70 9.20
N LYS A 45 -8.98 21.25 10.38
CA LYS A 45 -9.51 20.48 11.51
C LYS A 45 -10.98 20.14 11.22
N LEU A 46 -11.38 18.91 11.49
CA LEU A 46 -12.76 18.49 11.34
C LEU A 46 -13.57 18.89 12.57
N ASP A 47 -14.77 19.43 12.37
CA ASP A 47 -15.69 19.79 13.44
C ASP A 47 -16.21 18.57 14.21
N SER A 48 -16.40 17.47 13.49
CA SER A 48 -16.70 16.14 14.04
C SER A 48 -15.73 15.11 13.49
N ALA A 49 -15.23 14.24 14.35
CA ALA A 49 -14.35 13.16 13.93
C ALA A 49 -15.10 12.15 13.07
N ILE A 50 -14.45 11.72 11.98
CA ILE A 50 -14.97 10.67 11.09
C ILE A 50 -14.51 9.33 11.64
N LYS A 51 -15.46 8.44 11.91
CA LYS A 51 -15.17 7.06 12.26
C LYS A 51 -14.89 6.26 10.99
N PHE A 52 -13.80 5.55 10.98
CA PHE A 52 -13.36 4.75 9.86
C PHE A 52 -12.99 3.35 10.35
N ASN A 53 -13.65 2.33 9.83
CA ASN A 53 -13.34 0.95 10.18
C ASN A 53 -12.30 0.40 9.20
N PHE A 54 -11.18 -0.02 9.75
CA PHE A 54 -10.08 -0.56 8.99
C PHE A 54 -9.55 -1.83 9.67
N TRP A 55 -9.54 -2.96 8.96
CA TRP A 55 -9.15 -4.26 9.53
C TRP A 55 -9.97 -4.71 10.74
N GLY A 56 -11.23 -4.24 10.89
CA GLY A 56 -12.05 -4.54 12.04
C GLY A 56 -11.84 -3.61 13.25
N GLU A 57 -10.89 -2.70 13.18
CA GLU A 57 -10.65 -1.66 14.19
C GLU A 57 -11.25 -0.32 13.75
N GLU A 58 -11.90 0.37 14.69
CA GLU A 58 -12.48 1.70 14.45
C GLU A 58 -11.44 2.77 14.71
N GLU A 59 -11.01 3.43 13.65
CA GLU A 59 -10.11 4.60 13.70
C GLU A 59 -10.89 5.90 13.65
N THR A 60 -10.41 6.90 14.37
CA THR A 60 -11.01 8.24 14.43
C THR A 60 -10.14 9.24 13.71
N LEU A 61 -10.63 9.76 12.58
CA LEU A 61 -9.94 10.77 11.78
C LEU A 61 -10.46 12.15 12.17
N ASN A 62 -9.58 13.09 12.55
CA ASN A 62 -9.92 14.40 13.08
C ASN A 62 -9.33 15.58 12.30
N VAL A 63 -8.49 15.30 11.32
CA VAL A 63 -7.87 16.30 10.45
C VAL A 63 -7.90 15.87 9.00
N LYS A 64 -8.06 16.82 8.10
CA LYS A 64 -7.84 16.61 6.66
C LYS A 64 -6.90 17.66 6.10
N VAL A 65 -6.20 17.28 5.05
CA VAL A 65 -5.47 18.19 4.18
C VAL A 65 -6.04 18.14 2.80
N CYS A 66 -6.12 19.28 2.12
CA CYS A 66 -6.61 19.34 0.75
C CYS A 66 -5.68 20.17 -0.14
N ARG A 67 -5.60 19.77 -1.41
CA ARG A 67 -4.81 20.42 -2.44
C ARG A 67 -5.41 20.20 -3.82
N LYS A 68 -5.31 21.21 -4.68
CA LYS A 68 -5.56 21.07 -6.11
C LYS A 68 -4.24 20.79 -6.82
N LEU A 69 -4.15 19.64 -7.47
CA LEU A 69 -3.02 19.21 -8.28
C LEU A 69 -3.28 19.57 -9.75
N PRO A 70 -2.29 20.02 -10.50
CA PRO A 70 -2.42 20.19 -11.96
C PRO A 70 -2.65 18.83 -12.62
N VAL A 71 -2.72 18.79 -13.95
CA VAL A 71 -2.75 17.51 -14.68
C VAL A 71 -1.50 16.71 -14.33
N VAL A 72 -1.70 15.54 -13.72
CA VAL A 72 -0.61 14.73 -13.17
C VAL A 72 -0.05 13.75 -14.20
N ASN A 73 1.28 13.60 -14.18
CA ASN A 73 2.02 12.59 -14.93
C ASN A 73 3.33 12.28 -14.20
N GLY A 74 3.27 11.40 -13.22
CA GLY A 74 4.40 11.03 -12.35
C GLY A 74 4.04 11.04 -10.87
N GLU A 75 5.03 11.15 -10.02
CA GLU A 75 4.86 11.28 -8.58
C GLU A 75 4.45 12.71 -8.23
N CYS A 76 3.38 12.86 -7.45
CA CYS A 76 2.78 14.17 -7.15
C CYS A 76 3.19 14.74 -5.79
N PHE A 77 3.80 13.92 -4.94
CA PHE A 77 4.17 14.28 -3.57
C PHE A 77 5.58 13.83 -3.26
N SER A 78 6.19 14.46 -2.25
CA SER A 78 7.42 13.99 -1.63
C SER A 78 7.08 13.21 -0.37
N ILE A 79 7.84 12.15 -0.09
CA ILE A 79 7.68 11.36 1.13
C ILE A 79 7.98 12.22 2.37
N ALA A 80 7.29 11.99 3.46
CA ALA A 80 7.57 12.65 4.73
C ALA A 80 8.96 12.22 5.25
N LYS A 81 9.67 13.18 5.86
CA LYS A 81 11.00 12.90 6.46
C LYS A 81 10.93 11.69 7.41
N ARG A 82 11.96 10.87 7.38
CA ARG A 82 12.10 9.64 8.18
C ARG A 82 11.04 8.56 7.91
N LYS A 83 10.34 8.64 6.77
CA LYS A 83 9.34 7.65 6.33
C LYS A 83 9.64 7.13 4.93
N GLU A 84 10.90 7.20 4.51
CA GLU A 84 11.35 6.82 3.17
C GLU A 84 11.00 5.36 2.83
N TYR A 85 10.98 4.48 3.82
CA TYR A 85 10.58 3.07 3.69
C TYR A 85 9.09 2.91 3.30
N LEU A 86 8.25 3.91 3.59
CA LEU A 86 6.83 3.92 3.23
C LEU A 86 6.55 4.44 1.80
N HIS A 87 7.60 4.80 1.03
CA HIS A 87 7.45 5.41 -0.29
C HIS A 87 6.53 4.61 -1.22
N SER A 88 6.69 3.29 -1.26
CA SER A 88 5.91 2.42 -2.14
C SER A 88 4.40 2.49 -1.90
N ILE A 89 3.95 2.67 -0.65
CA ILE A 89 2.52 2.79 -0.30
C ILE A 89 2.05 4.24 -0.30
N ALA A 90 2.94 5.20 -0.01
CA ALA A 90 2.57 6.60 0.15
C ALA A 90 2.49 7.36 -1.19
N ILE A 91 3.39 7.05 -2.12
CA ILE A 91 3.64 7.87 -3.33
C ILE A 91 3.49 7.01 -4.59
N PRO A 92 2.28 6.93 -5.16
CA PRO A 92 2.09 6.28 -6.45
C PRO A 92 2.59 7.14 -7.61
N THR A 93 2.96 6.49 -8.70
CA THR A 93 3.10 7.15 -10.01
C THR A 93 1.71 7.32 -10.62
N GLU A 94 1.25 8.55 -10.77
CA GLU A 94 -0.10 8.86 -11.22
C GLU A 94 -0.13 9.46 -12.62
N GLN A 95 -1.19 9.19 -13.35
CA GLN A 95 -1.43 9.79 -14.67
C GLN A 95 -2.91 10.04 -14.90
N VAL A 96 -3.24 11.22 -15.42
CA VAL A 96 -4.54 11.56 -15.98
C VAL A 96 -4.40 11.81 -17.48
N LYS A 97 -5.07 11.01 -18.29
CA LYS A 97 -5.17 11.21 -19.74
C LYS A 97 -6.55 11.71 -20.11
N LYS A 98 -6.63 12.87 -20.79
CA LYS A 98 -7.84 13.41 -21.36
C LYS A 98 -7.80 13.24 -22.88
N SER A 99 -8.84 12.65 -23.46
CA SER A 99 -8.95 12.41 -24.90
C SER A 99 -10.26 12.95 -25.43
N PHE A 100 -10.17 13.99 -26.23
CA PHE A 100 -11.33 14.55 -26.91
C PHE A 100 -11.73 13.67 -28.09
N ARG A 101 -13.05 13.37 -28.17
CA ARG A 101 -13.73 12.82 -29.32
C ARG A 101 -14.94 13.71 -29.60
N TRP A 102 -15.33 13.88 -30.82
CA TRP A 102 -16.35 14.87 -31.22
C TRP A 102 -17.56 14.93 -30.25
N PHE A 103 -18.24 13.81 -30.02
CA PHE A 103 -19.39 13.76 -29.14
C PHE A 103 -19.09 13.50 -27.66
N TYR A 104 -17.86 13.07 -27.34
CA TYR A 104 -17.47 12.68 -25.99
C TYR A 104 -16.05 13.11 -25.69
N THR A 105 -15.81 13.47 -24.43
CA THR A 105 -14.46 13.59 -23.86
C THR A 105 -14.25 12.45 -22.88
N TYR A 106 -13.19 11.68 -23.06
CA TYR A 106 -12.81 10.57 -22.21
C TYR A 106 -11.72 10.98 -21.24
N TYR A 107 -11.80 10.45 -20.02
CA TYR A 107 -10.79 10.56 -18.99
C TYR A 107 -10.34 9.17 -18.59
N ILE A 108 -9.03 8.97 -18.44
CA ILE A 108 -8.42 7.75 -17.95
C ILE A 108 -7.50 8.16 -16.82
N TYR A 109 -7.74 7.59 -15.66
CA TYR A 109 -6.87 7.71 -14.50
C TYR A 109 -6.14 6.40 -14.27
N THR A 110 -4.83 6.50 -13.99
CA THR A 110 -4.01 5.39 -13.53
C THR A 110 -3.15 5.85 -12.37
N ALA A 111 -3.00 5.00 -11.35
CA ALA A 111 -2.05 5.19 -10.26
C ALA A 111 -1.38 3.86 -9.96
N THR A 112 -0.05 3.82 -10.03
CA THR A 112 0.73 2.61 -9.81
C THR A 112 1.57 2.75 -8.56
N TYR A 113 1.32 1.86 -7.60
CA TYR A 113 2.11 1.67 -6.40
C TYR A 113 3.18 0.61 -6.67
N LYS A 114 4.43 0.91 -6.29
CA LYS A 114 5.57 0.00 -6.53
C LYS A 114 5.53 -1.21 -5.60
N GLU A 115 5.91 -2.35 -6.15
CA GLU A 115 6.05 -3.59 -5.41
C GLU A 115 7.09 -3.52 -4.29
N LEU A 116 6.84 -4.32 -3.26
CA LEU A 116 7.73 -4.59 -2.13
C LEU A 116 8.39 -5.97 -2.22
N ARG A 117 8.15 -6.70 -3.33
CA ARG A 117 8.77 -8.01 -3.57
C ARG A 117 10.28 -7.90 -3.38
N ASP A 118 10.88 -8.88 -2.79
CA ASP A 118 12.33 -8.97 -2.58
C ASP A 118 12.96 -7.88 -1.68
N LYS A 119 12.16 -7.06 -1.00
CA LYS A 119 12.68 -6.12 0.01
C LYS A 119 12.82 -6.72 1.41
N GLY A 120 12.24 -7.89 1.64
CA GLY A 120 12.36 -8.63 2.90
C GLY A 120 13.60 -9.53 2.94
N PRO A 121 13.99 -10.02 4.13
CA PRO A 121 15.17 -10.89 4.31
C PRO A 121 14.96 -12.26 3.67
N VAL A 122 13.70 -12.70 3.52
CA VAL A 122 13.33 -13.99 2.93
C VAL A 122 12.31 -13.76 1.82
N PRO A 123 12.52 -14.29 0.61
CA PRO A 123 11.53 -14.21 -0.47
C PRO A 123 10.22 -14.89 -0.10
N LEU A 124 9.10 -14.18 -0.24
CA LEU A 124 7.76 -14.73 0.03
C LEU A 124 7.45 -15.95 -0.85
N SER A 125 8.01 -15.99 -2.06
CA SER A 125 7.87 -17.11 -3.01
C SER A 125 8.40 -18.45 -2.50
N ASN A 126 9.25 -18.45 -1.45
CA ASN A 126 9.72 -19.69 -0.84
C ASN A 126 8.64 -20.39 0.00
N TYR A 127 7.58 -19.67 0.36
CA TYR A 127 6.50 -20.16 1.22
C TYR A 127 5.15 -20.22 0.52
N MET A 128 4.86 -19.23 -0.31
CA MET A 128 3.56 -19.07 -0.94
C MET A 128 3.71 -19.03 -2.46
N SER A 129 2.91 -19.83 -3.16
CA SER A 129 2.78 -19.73 -4.61
C SER A 129 2.18 -18.37 -5.01
N ARG A 130 2.34 -17.98 -6.28
CA ARG A 130 1.77 -16.73 -6.79
C ARG A 130 0.23 -16.70 -6.70
N GLU A 131 -0.41 -17.85 -6.88
CA GLU A 131 -1.86 -17.98 -6.73
C GLU A 131 -2.28 -17.73 -5.29
N GLU A 132 -1.62 -18.35 -4.30
CA GLU A 132 -1.89 -18.15 -2.89
C GLU A 132 -1.67 -16.69 -2.47
N GLN A 133 -0.60 -16.05 -2.96
CA GLN A 133 -0.36 -14.62 -2.72
C GLN A 133 -1.51 -13.76 -3.27
N THR A 134 -1.99 -14.04 -4.49
CA THR A 134 -3.10 -13.28 -5.10
C THR A 134 -4.40 -13.47 -4.32
N ILE A 135 -4.70 -14.70 -3.92
CA ILE A 135 -5.87 -15.01 -3.08
C ILE A 135 -5.81 -14.25 -1.76
N TRP A 136 -4.70 -14.37 -1.05
CA TRP A 136 -4.56 -13.86 0.31
C TRP A 136 -4.51 -12.34 0.37
N PHE A 137 -3.70 -11.71 -0.50
CA PHE A 137 -3.47 -10.28 -0.44
C PHE A 137 -4.39 -9.46 -1.33
N CYS A 138 -4.85 -10.00 -2.46
CA CYS A 138 -5.65 -9.23 -3.42
C CYS A 138 -7.14 -9.58 -3.39
N GLY A 139 -7.53 -10.72 -2.81
CA GLY A 139 -8.91 -11.15 -2.73
C GLY A 139 -9.44 -11.53 -4.12
N ASP A 140 -8.91 -12.59 -4.72
CA ASP A 140 -9.39 -13.10 -6.00
C ASP A 140 -10.64 -13.94 -5.79
N ASP A 141 -11.81 -13.37 -6.09
CA ASP A 141 -13.11 -14.07 -5.94
C ASP A 141 -13.23 -15.31 -6.84
N ASP A 142 -12.55 -15.32 -7.99
CA ASP A 142 -12.60 -16.46 -8.91
C ASP A 142 -11.89 -17.70 -8.32
N ALA A 143 -10.94 -17.47 -7.40
CA ALA A 143 -10.26 -18.56 -6.69
C ALA A 143 -11.14 -19.32 -5.70
N TYR A 144 -12.34 -18.81 -5.40
CA TYR A 144 -13.31 -19.42 -4.48
C TYR A 144 -14.44 -20.14 -5.21
N ASN A 145 -14.52 -20.02 -6.54
CA ASN A 145 -15.59 -20.61 -7.32
C ASN A 145 -15.55 -22.14 -7.24
N GLY A 146 -16.67 -22.73 -6.87
CA GLY A 146 -16.87 -24.18 -6.79
C GLY A 146 -16.40 -24.83 -5.48
N LEU A 147 -15.84 -24.07 -4.53
CA LEU A 147 -15.47 -24.59 -3.22
C LEU A 147 -16.66 -24.52 -2.25
N SER A 148 -16.81 -25.55 -1.43
CA SER A 148 -17.68 -25.49 -0.24
C SER A 148 -17.07 -24.59 0.83
N GLY A 149 -17.87 -24.14 1.80
CA GLY A 149 -17.36 -23.28 2.89
C GLY A 149 -16.25 -23.96 3.71
N MET A 150 -16.26 -25.30 3.84
CA MET A 150 -15.24 -26.05 4.55
C MET A 150 -13.92 -26.07 3.75
N GLU A 151 -13.97 -26.39 2.45
CA GLU A 151 -12.80 -26.41 1.57
C GLU A 151 -12.17 -25.01 1.44
N LEU A 152 -13.01 -23.97 1.42
CA LEU A 152 -12.51 -22.59 1.41
C LEU A 152 -11.77 -22.26 2.72
N LYS A 153 -12.34 -22.65 3.84
CA LYS A 153 -11.71 -22.45 5.16
C LYS A 153 -10.36 -23.15 5.22
N ASP A 154 -10.31 -24.44 4.88
CA ASP A 154 -9.08 -25.24 4.92
C ASP A 154 -7.99 -24.63 3.99
N LYS A 155 -8.40 -24.14 2.82
CA LYS A 155 -7.48 -23.45 1.88
C LYS A 155 -6.92 -22.16 2.50
N LEU A 156 -7.76 -21.32 3.12
CA LEU A 156 -7.35 -20.07 3.74
C LEU A 156 -6.47 -20.31 4.97
N ASP A 157 -6.83 -21.27 5.83
CA ASP A 157 -6.04 -21.66 7.02
C ASP A 157 -4.63 -22.17 6.59
N GLY A 158 -4.57 -22.91 5.49
CA GLY A 158 -3.30 -23.36 4.91
C GLY A 158 -2.43 -22.20 4.37
N ILE A 159 -3.05 -21.19 3.77
CA ILE A 159 -2.36 -20.00 3.28
C ILE A 159 -1.88 -19.14 4.45
N GLU A 160 -2.71 -18.95 5.47
CA GLU A 160 -2.37 -18.22 6.71
C GLU A 160 -1.16 -18.85 7.40
N THR A 161 -1.15 -20.17 7.51
CA THR A 161 -0.01 -20.92 8.07
C THR A 161 1.29 -20.63 7.33
N LYS A 162 1.28 -20.66 5.98
CA LYS A 162 2.45 -20.35 5.14
C LYS A 162 2.91 -18.91 5.29
N PHE A 163 1.96 -17.97 5.38
CA PHE A 163 2.28 -16.57 5.62
C PHE A 163 2.92 -16.36 6.99
N GLY A 164 2.38 -17.00 8.03
CA GLY A 164 2.97 -16.97 9.39
C GLY A 164 4.38 -17.55 9.43
N GLN A 165 4.63 -18.66 8.72
CA GLN A 165 5.97 -19.26 8.59
C GLN A 165 6.96 -18.32 7.89
N TRP A 166 6.53 -17.66 6.82
CA TRP A 166 7.35 -16.65 6.13
C TRP A 166 7.69 -15.47 7.05
N TYR A 167 6.71 -14.97 7.80
CA TYR A 167 6.88 -13.84 8.71
C TYR A 167 7.85 -14.20 9.86
N ASN A 168 7.64 -15.35 10.50
CA ASN A 168 8.52 -15.86 11.56
C ASN A 168 9.95 -16.05 11.07
N ARG A 169 10.11 -16.63 9.87
CA ARG A 169 11.44 -16.80 9.29
C ARG A 169 12.10 -15.47 9.01
N SER A 170 11.37 -14.51 8.49
CA SER A 170 11.90 -13.18 8.19
C SER A 170 12.36 -12.46 9.46
N GLN A 171 11.58 -12.53 10.53
CA GLN A 171 11.95 -11.96 11.83
C GLN A 171 13.18 -12.66 12.44
N TYR A 172 13.20 -13.99 12.38
CA TYR A 172 14.33 -14.78 12.84
C TYR A 172 15.63 -14.40 12.12
N GLU A 173 15.61 -14.31 10.79
CA GLU A 173 16.76 -13.96 9.97
C GLU A 173 17.32 -12.58 10.35
N ILE A 174 16.45 -11.59 10.51
CA ILE A 174 16.86 -10.23 10.88
C ILE A 174 17.57 -10.25 12.25
N ASN A 175 16.95 -10.85 13.25
CA ASN A 175 17.48 -10.83 14.61
C ASN A 175 18.76 -11.67 14.74
N TRP A 176 18.82 -12.82 14.04
CA TRP A 176 20.02 -13.63 13.96
C TRP A 176 21.18 -12.87 13.30
N GLU A 177 20.92 -12.16 12.22
CA GLU A 177 21.92 -11.35 11.52
C GLU A 177 22.45 -10.22 12.42
N VAL A 178 21.59 -9.55 13.18
CA VAL A 178 22.03 -8.51 14.11
C VAL A 178 22.94 -9.08 15.21
N ILE A 179 22.59 -10.23 15.81
CA ILE A 179 23.45 -10.89 16.80
C ILE A 179 24.81 -11.22 16.18
N ARG A 180 24.81 -11.81 14.99
CA ARG A 180 26.00 -12.19 14.25
C ARG A 180 26.92 -11.00 13.95
N ASP A 181 26.34 -9.90 13.48
CA ASP A 181 27.11 -8.69 13.15
C ASP A 181 27.79 -8.10 14.40
N PHE A 182 27.11 -8.12 15.55
CA PHE A 182 27.71 -7.67 16.81
C PHE A 182 28.83 -8.60 17.31
N ILE A 183 28.74 -9.91 17.14
CA ILE A 183 29.82 -10.85 17.47
C ILE A 183 31.00 -10.62 16.54
N LEU A 184 30.76 -10.38 15.25
CA LEU A 184 31.81 -10.04 14.26
C LEU A 184 32.64 -8.80 14.68
N THR A 185 31.99 -7.79 15.27
CA THR A 185 32.73 -6.60 15.75
C THR A 185 33.69 -6.89 16.89
N GLN A 186 33.59 -8.05 17.54
CA GLN A 186 34.45 -8.47 18.66
C GLN A 186 35.51 -9.47 18.24
N ASP A 187 35.65 -9.79 16.94
CA ASP A 187 36.59 -10.80 16.39
C ASP A 187 36.44 -12.20 17.04
N ASP A 188 35.25 -12.52 17.58
CA ASP A 188 34.98 -13.77 18.27
C ASP A 188 34.56 -14.88 17.29
N THR A 189 35.54 -15.49 16.66
CA THR A 189 35.33 -16.55 15.65
C THR A 189 34.67 -17.80 16.22
N ILE A 190 34.84 -18.11 17.51
CA ILE A 190 34.27 -19.30 18.15
C ILE A 190 32.74 -19.13 18.26
N ASN A 191 32.30 -18.00 18.77
CA ASN A 191 30.86 -17.78 18.94
C ASN A 191 30.15 -17.52 17.62
N ILE A 192 30.83 -16.98 16.60
CA ILE A 192 30.27 -16.93 15.23
C ILE A 192 30.04 -18.33 14.69
N HIS A 193 31.02 -19.21 14.78
CA HIS A 193 30.91 -20.59 14.29
C HIS A 193 29.75 -21.33 14.97
N ARG A 194 29.65 -21.22 16.31
CA ARG A 194 28.51 -21.77 17.07
C ARG A 194 27.16 -21.24 16.61
N LEU A 195 27.07 -19.92 16.39
CA LEU A 195 25.85 -19.28 15.94
C LEU A 195 25.45 -19.77 14.53
N ASP A 196 26.41 -19.82 13.59
CA ASP A 196 26.19 -20.25 12.21
C ASP A 196 25.77 -21.73 12.14
N GLU A 197 26.40 -22.62 12.91
CA GLU A 197 26.07 -24.05 12.95
C GLU A 197 24.68 -24.34 13.52
N SER A 198 24.23 -23.57 14.51
CA SER A 198 22.95 -23.80 15.18
C SER A 198 21.77 -23.11 14.50
N LYS A 199 22.01 -22.24 13.52
CA LYS A 199 20.99 -21.40 12.88
C LYS A 199 19.72 -22.14 12.49
N GLU A 200 19.85 -23.16 11.64
CA GLU A 200 18.68 -23.90 11.14
C GLU A 200 18.03 -24.77 12.24
N THR A 201 18.83 -25.38 13.08
CA THR A 201 18.32 -26.22 14.18
C THR A 201 17.51 -25.41 15.18
N VAL A 202 17.99 -24.21 15.53
CA VAL A 202 17.26 -23.30 16.44
C VAL A 202 15.97 -22.82 15.82
N TYR A 203 15.99 -22.42 14.54
CA TYR A 203 14.78 -22.01 13.85
C TYR A 203 13.73 -23.13 13.84
N ILE A 204 14.10 -24.32 13.35
CA ILE A 204 13.17 -25.45 13.23
C ILE A 204 12.59 -25.84 14.59
N LYS A 205 13.42 -25.88 15.63
CA LYS A 205 13.01 -26.35 16.96
C LYS A 205 12.13 -25.35 17.71
N HIS A 206 12.34 -24.04 17.52
CA HIS A 206 11.74 -23.00 18.39
C HIS A 206 10.78 -22.06 17.67
N PHE A 207 10.86 -21.90 16.32
CA PHE A 207 10.14 -20.84 15.60
C PHE A 207 9.41 -21.30 14.33
N SER A 208 9.49 -22.59 13.97
CA SER A 208 8.85 -23.09 12.74
C SER A 208 7.36 -23.39 12.87
N THR A 209 6.82 -23.38 14.09
CA THR A 209 5.42 -23.67 14.34
C THR A 209 4.56 -22.41 14.33
N GLN A 210 3.25 -22.59 14.07
CA GLN A 210 2.29 -21.47 13.95
C GLN A 210 2.10 -20.72 15.28
N ASP A 211 2.23 -21.41 16.41
CA ASP A 211 2.04 -20.84 17.74
C ASP A 211 3.16 -19.87 18.18
N THR A 212 4.24 -19.78 17.39
CA THR A 212 5.41 -18.94 17.71
C THR A 212 5.47 -17.64 16.90
N TRP A 213 4.33 -17.20 16.38
CA TRP A 213 4.29 -15.97 15.57
C TRP A 213 4.71 -14.75 16.41
N GLY A 214 5.79 -14.10 15.96
CA GLY A 214 6.35 -12.92 16.63
C GLY A 214 7.32 -13.21 17.77
N ASP A 215 7.58 -14.47 18.11
CA ASP A 215 8.41 -14.85 19.28
C ASP A 215 9.93 -14.79 19.01
N ALA A 216 10.35 -14.67 17.74
CA ALA A 216 11.77 -14.64 17.37
C ALA A 216 12.45 -13.30 17.70
N GLN A 217 12.23 -12.74 18.89
CA GLN A 217 12.86 -11.51 19.36
C GLN A 217 14.32 -11.76 19.73
N ILE A 218 15.13 -10.70 19.69
CA ILE A 218 16.58 -10.80 19.83
C ILE A 218 17.00 -11.30 21.22
N ASP A 219 16.34 -10.85 22.27
CA ASP A 219 16.57 -11.32 23.65
C ASP A 219 16.20 -12.78 23.85
N VAL A 220 15.12 -13.24 23.22
CA VAL A 220 14.69 -14.64 23.23
C VAL A 220 15.72 -15.51 22.52
N LEU A 221 16.20 -15.08 21.35
CA LEU A 221 17.28 -15.76 20.60
C LEU A 221 18.56 -15.87 21.44
N CYS A 222 19.03 -14.77 22.03
CA CYS A 222 20.22 -14.77 22.88
C CYS A 222 20.09 -15.77 24.05
N ASN A 223 18.95 -15.80 24.70
CA ASN A 223 18.69 -16.74 25.79
C ASN A 223 18.66 -18.21 25.31
N ILE A 224 18.17 -18.49 24.10
CA ILE A 224 18.20 -19.82 23.50
C ILE A 224 19.62 -20.27 23.22
N PHE A 225 20.46 -19.41 22.61
CA PHE A 225 21.88 -19.72 22.34
C PHE A 225 22.64 -19.94 23.64
N ASP A 226 22.41 -19.14 24.68
CA ASP A 226 23.04 -19.33 25.99
C ASP A 226 22.69 -20.70 26.60
N LYS A 227 21.45 -21.15 26.49
CA LYS A 227 21.01 -22.47 26.94
C LYS A 227 21.68 -23.60 26.14
N ILE A 228 21.78 -23.47 24.82
CA ILE A 228 22.39 -24.48 23.94
C ILE A 228 23.87 -24.65 24.24
N TYR A 229 24.58 -23.55 24.42
CA TYR A 229 26.05 -23.54 24.60
C TYR A 229 26.49 -23.45 26.07
N GLN A 230 25.54 -23.48 27.02
CA GLN A 230 25.76 -23.41 28.48
C GLN A 230 26.67 -22.21 28.84
N THR A 231 26.30 -21.04 28.29
CA THR A 231 27.03 -19.77 28.48
C THR A 231 26.05 -18.66 28.86
N LYS A 232 26.58 -17.48 29.18
CA LYS A 232 25.81 -16.24 29.30
C LYS A 232 26.27 -15.18 28.28
N TYR A 233 27.09 -15.60 27.34
CA TYR A 233 27.74 -14.71 26.39
C TYR A 233 26.75 -13.91 25.55
N TYR A 234 25.74 -14.57 24.99
CA TYR A 234 24.79 -13.92 24.06
C TYR A 234 23.85 -12.95 24.79
N SER A 235 23.33 -13.32 25.95
CA SER A 235 22.48 -12.41 26.74
C SER A 235 23.29 -11.23 27.31
N GLU A 236 24.54 -11.43 27.74
CA GLU A 236 25.40 -10.33 28.18
C GLU A 236 25.79 -9.42 27.03
N LEU A 237 26.06 -9.97 25.82
CA LEU A 237 26.28 -9.20 24.60
C LEU A 237 25.09 -8.30 24.29
N TYR A 238 23.88 -8.86 24.31
CA TYR A 238 22.67 -8.10 24.09
C TYR A 238 22.45 -7.02 25.15
N LEU A 239 22.52 -7.36 26.43
CA LEU A 239 22.34 -6.39 27.52
C LEU A 239 23.31 -5.21 27.43
N LYS A 240 24.58 -5.47 27.05
CA LYS A 240 25.60 -4.44 26.89
C LYS A 240 25.32 -3.52 25.70
N ASN A 241 24.70 -4.02 24.64
CA ASN A 241 24.51 -3.30 23.38
C ASN A 241 23.03 -3.09 23.04
N LYS A 242 22.12 -3.22 24.00
CA LYS A 242 20.68 -3.31 23.82
C LYS A 242 20.13 -2.22 22.90
N GLU A 243 20.37 -0.95 23.23
CA GLU A 243 19.86 0.19 22.46
C GLU A 243 20.32 0.17 20.99
N ALA A 244 21.60 -0.19 20.77
CA ALA A 244 22.14 -0.25 19.40
C ALA A 244 21.57 -1.44 18.60
N MET A 245 21.46 -2.61 19.23
CA MET A 245 20.90 -3.80 18.58
C MET A 245 19.41 -3.64 18.28
N ASP A 246 18.63 -3.13 19.24
CA ASP A 246 17.20 -2.84 19.05
C ASP A 246 16.99 -1.83 17.92
N SER A 247 17.77 -0.73 17.90
CA SER A 247 17.68 0.28 16.83
C SER A 247 17.99 -0.29 15.43
N ILE A 248 18.93 -1.21 15.32
CA ILE A 248 19.25 -1.87 14.04
C ILE A 248 18.15 -2.85 13.66
N CYS A 249 17.60 -3.61 14.63
CA CYS A 249 16.45 -4.48 14.39
C CYS A 249 15.24 -3.69 13.90
N GLU A 250 14.87 -2.61 14.58
CA GLU A 250 13.79 -1.71 14.18
C GLU A 250 13.98 -1.22 12.74
N LYS A 251 15.20 -0.76 12.41
CA LYS A 251 15.50 -0.29 11.05
C LYS A 251 15.39 -1.40 9.99
N LYS A 252 15.84 -2.62 10.30
CA LYS A 252 15.68 -3.77 9.39
C LYS A 252 14.24 -4.25 9.28
N MET A 253 13.43 -4.01 10.32
CA MET A 253 11.99 -4.33 10.38
C MET A 253 11.09 -3.24 9.78
N GLU A 254 11.62 -2.09 9.33
CA GLU A 254 10.84 -1.01 8.69
C GLU A 254 9.95 -1.53 7.55
N ILE A 255 10.40 -2.56 6.83
CA ILE A 255 9.59 -3.18 5.77
C ILE A 255 8.33 -3.83 6.33
N ALA A 256 8.37 -4.39 7.55
CA ALA A 256 7.20 -4.97 8.20
C ALA A 256 6.18 -3.87 8.57
N GLU A 257 6.62 -2.68 8.95
CA GLU A 257 5.72 -1.56 9.20
C GLU A 257 4.91 -1.17 7.96
N VAL A 258 5.48 -1.29 6.76
CA VAL A 258 4.75 -1.02 5.51
C VAL A 258 3.54 -1.93 5.38
N LEU A 259 3.64 -3.19 5.84
CA LEU A 259 2.57 -4.18 5.73
C LEU A 259 1.33 -3.81 6.56
N TYR A 260 1.52 -3.09 7.66
CA TYR A 260 0.42 -2.61 8.52
C TYR A 260 -0.21 -1.31 8.02
N ASN A 261 0.41 -0.63 7.05
CA ASN A 261 -0.14 0.60 6.51
C ASN A 261 -1.14 0.30 5.40
N SER A 262 -2.23 1.06 5.40
CA SER A 262 -3.18 0.97 4.31
C SER A 262 -3.95 2.28 4.09
N ILE A 263 -4.43 2.44 2.87
CA ILE A 263 -5.10 3.63 2.38
C ILE A 263 -6.39 3.19 1.70
N GLN A 264 -7.54 3.70 2.13
CA GLN A 264 -8.73 3.67 1.29
C GLN A 264 -8.67 4.85 0.33
N PHE A 265 -8.65 4.55 -0.96
CA PHE A 265 -8.62 5.54 -2.03
C PHE A 265 -9.96 5.57 -2.74
N GLU A 266 -10.66 6.69 -2.69
CA GLU A 266 -11.90 6.95 -3.42
C GLU A 266 -11.64 7.97 -4.54
N LEU A 267 -12.04 7.64 -5.76
CA LEU A 267 -11.87 8.47 -6.94
C LEU A 267 -13.20 8.76 -7.60
N THR A 268 -13.55 10.04 -7.65
CA THR A 268 -14.69 10.53 -8.45
C THR A 268 -14.18 11.00 -9.81
N MET A 269 -14.75 10.42 -10.87
CA MET A 269 -14.42 10.75 -12.25
C MET A 269 -15.40 11.76 -12.85
N PRO A 270 -14.96 12.63 -13.80
CA PRO A 270 -15.89 13.53 -14.49
C PRO A 270 -16.84 12.75 -15.41
N GLY A 271 -18.11 13.14 -15.39
CA GLY A 271 -19.17 12.52 -16.21
C GLY A 271 -19.55 11.11 -15.75
N LYS A 272 -19.76 10.19 -16.68
CA LYS A 272 -20.16 8.81 -16.39
C LYS A 272 -18.95 7.88 -16.29
N LEU A 273 -18.78 7.20 -15.16
CA LEU A 273 -17.82 6.12 -15.01
C LEU A 273 -18.18 4.97 -15.97
N LEU A 274 -17.21 4.52 -16.76
CA LEU A 274 -17.39 3.44 -17.74
C LEU A 274 -16.80 2.12 -17.26
N SER A 275 -15.63 2.18 -16.64
CA SER A 275 -14.94 1.01 -16.11
C SER A 275 -13.96 1.41 -15.01
N SER A 276 -13.70 0.48 -14.11
CA SER A 276 -12.63 0.51 -13.14
C SER A 276 -12.15 -0.92 -12.88
N ASN A 277 -10.96 -1.07 -12.35
CA ASN A 277 -10.47 -2.37 -11.90
C ASN A 277 -10.76 -2.64 -10.40
N THR A 278 -11.70 -1.89 -9.82
CA THR A 278 -12.32 -2.23 -8.53
C THR A 278 -13.78 -2.59 -8.72
N ARG A 279 -14.29 -3.49 -7.89
CA ARG A 279 -15.71 -3.83 -7.81
C ARG A 279 -16.49 -2.95 -6.83
N THR A 280 -15.77 -2.25 -5.93
CA THR A 280 -16.38 -1.37 -4.94
C THR A 280 -16.65 -0.01 -5.55
N LEU A 281 -17.91 0.25 -5.82
CA LEU A 281 -18.39 1.51 -6.40
C LEU A 281 -19.33 2.20 -5.43
N ASN A 282 -19.20 3.53 -5.34
CA ASN A 282 -20.13 4.39 -4.62
C ASN A 282 -20.62 5.48 -5.58
N ASN A 283 -21.85 5.35 -6.09
CA ASN A 283 -22.39 6.20 -7.14
C ASN A 283 -21.49 6.26 -8.40
N ASN A 284 -20.77 7.37 -8.58
CA ASN A 284 -19.84 7.59 -9.70
C ASN A 284 -18.37 7.57 -9.25
N SER A 285 -18.10 7.10 -8.05
CA SER A 285 -16.76 6.97 -7.48
C SER A 285 -16.33 5.50 -7.46
N ALA A 286 -15.07 5.26 -7.73
CA ALA A 286 -14.41 3.97 -7.59
C ALA A 286 -13.58 3.96 -6.30
N ILE A 287 -13.69 2.89 -5.50
CA ILE A 287 -13.03 2.76 -4.21
C ILE A 287 -12.06 1.58 -4.24
N TRP A 288 -10.81 1.85 -3.88
CA TRP A 288 -9.78 0.82 -3.72
C TRP A 288 -9.24 0.82 -2.29
N LYS A 289 -8.85 -0.34 -1.83
CA LYS A 289 -7.99 -0.51 -0.67
C LYS A 289 -6.57 -0.74 -1.16
N VAL A 290 -5.67 0.14 -0.79
CA VAL A 290 -4.23 0.02 -1.05
C VAL A 290 -3.56 -0.29 0.28
N ASP A 291 -2.91 -1.44 0.40
CA ASP A 291 -2.19 -1.84 1.59
C ASP A 291 -0.83 -2.46 1.23
N GLY A 292 0.08 -2.47 2.21
CA GLY A 292 1.43 -2.97 1.99
C GLY A 292 1.48 -4.44 1.61
N LEU A 293 0.52 -5.24 2.09
CA LEU A 293 0.43 -6.68 1.78
C LEU A 293 0.20 -6.92 0.28
N ARG A 294 -0.66 -6.12 -0.36
CA ARG A 294 -0.89 -6.20 -1.82
C ARG A 294 0.38 -5.93 -2.61
N LEU A 295 1.26 -5.07 -2.10
CA LEU A 295 2.52 -4.72 -2.76
C LEU A 295 3.56 -5.84 -2.69
N LEU A 296 3.38 -6.85 -1.84
CA LEU A 296 4.22 -8.06 -1.85
C LEU A 296 4.01 -8.91 -3.11
N THR A 297 2.84 -8.82 -3.74
CA THR A 297 2.52 -9.64 -4.94
C THR A 297 3.06 -9.03 -6.23
N GLY A 298 3.31 -7.72 -6.25
CA GLY A 298 3.74 -6.97 -7.41
C GLY A 298 3.24 -5.53 -7.39
N ASN A 299 3.49 -4.81 -8.49
CA ASN A 299 2.95 -3.46 -8.65
C ASN A 299 1.42 -3.49 -8.58
N TYR A 300 0.84 -2.63 -7.75
CA TYR A 300 -0.60 -2.49 -7.67
C TYR A 300 -1.07 -1.24 -8.41
N THR A 301 -1.85 -1.43 -9.47
CA THR A 301 -2.32 -0.34 -10.33
C THR A 301 -3.81 -0.13 -10.17
N LEU A 302 -4.21 1.09 -9.83
CA LEU A 302 -5.60 1.57 -9.87
C LEU A 302 -5.88 2.09 -11.28
N ASN A 303 -7.04 1.73 -11.84
CA ASN A 303 -7.45 2.18 -13.16
C ASN A 303 -8.93 2.55 -13.17
N ALA A 304 -9.25 3.72 -13.72
CA ALA A 304 -10.63 4.14 -13.93
C ALA A 304 -10.76 4.90 -15.26
N LYS A 305 -11.88 4.69 -15.95
CA LYS A 305 -12.21 5.37 -17.20
C LYS A 305 -13.62 5.94 -17.13
N SER A 306 -13.76 7.21 -17.57
CA SER A 306 -15.06 7.87 -17.66
C SER A 306 -15.22 8.63 -18.96
N ARG A 307 -16.45 9.12 -19.20
CA ARG A 307 -16.74 10.00 -20.33
C ARG A 307 -17.71 11.12 -19.96
N VAL A 308 -17.49 12.26 -20.55
CA VAL A 308 -18.38 13.43 -20.55
C VAL A 308 -18.99 13.62 -21.92
N ILE A 309 -20.28 13.94 -21.98
CA ILE A 309 -21.00 14.25 -23.23
C ILE A 309 -20.67 15.69 -23.65
N ASN A 310 -20.25 15.89 -24.88
CA ASN A 310 -20.01 17.21 -25.49
C ASN A 310 -21.31 17.69 -26.13
N TYR A 311 -22.28 18.20 -25.37
CA TYR A 311 -23.59 18.61 -25.87
C TYR A 311 -23.53 19.61 -27.02
N TRP A 312 -22.57 20.54 -26.99
CA TRP A 312 -22.34 21.50 -28.06
C TRP A 312 -22.06 20.85 -29.43
N ALA A 313 -21.37 19.68 -29.43
CA ALA A 313 -21.03 18.95 -30.65
C ALA A 313 -22.28 18.40 -31.35
N PHE A 314 -23.28 17.97 -30.60
CA PHE A 314 -24.57 17.56 -31.15
C PHE A 314 -25.29 18.74 -31.80
N GLY A 315 -25.27 19.93 -31.16
CA GLY A 315 -25.85 21.16 -31.71
C GLY A 315 -25.20 21.56 -33.04
N ILE A 316 -23.86 21.58 -33.10
CA ILE A 316 -23.10 21.90 -34.34
C ILE A 316 -23.40 20.83 -35.40
N THR A 317 -23.38 19.55 -35.06
CA THR A 317 -23.65 18.48 -36.03
C THR A 317 -25.05 18.60 -36.59
N LEU A 318 -26.07 18.90 -35.76
CA LEU A 318 -27.43 19.12 -36.20
C LEU A 318 -27.51 20.35 -37.16
N LEU A 319 -26.85 21.43 -36.81
CA LEU A 319 -26.80 22.65 -37.66
C LEU A 319 -26.19 22.35 -39.03
N ILE A 320 -25.07 21.62 -39.06
CA ILE A 320 -24.46 21.19 -40.34
C ILE A 320 -25.42 20.31 -41.14
N ALA A 321 -26.09 19.34 -40.48
CA ALA A 321 -27.04 18.48 -41.17
C ALA A 321 -28.22 19.26 -41.76
N LEU A 322 -28.80 20.20 -41.00
CA LEU A 322 -29.91 21.04 -41.47
C LEU A 322 -29.49 21.97 -42.63
N THR A 323 -28.29 22.57 -42.55
CA THR A 323 -27.80 23.41 -43.64
C THR A 323 -27.54 22.60 -44.91
N THR A 324 -26.95 21.43 -44.79
CA THR A 324 -26.71 20.51 -45.90
C THR A 324 -28.03 20.08 -46.54
N LEU A 325 -29.00 19.72 -45.74
CA LEU A 325 -30.33 19.36 -46.22
C LEU A 325 -31.04 20.54 -46.93
N GLY A 326 -30.92 21.76 -46.40
CA GLY A 326 -31.45 22.97 -47.00
C GLY A 326 -30.83 23.28 -48.36
N VAL A 327 -29.52 23.12 -48.48
CA VAL A 327 -28.79 23.28 -49.78
C VAL A 327 -29.24 22.21 -50.77
N PHE A 328 -29.37 20.95 -50.32
CA PHE A 328 -29.83 19.87 -51.20
C PHE A 328 -31.22 20.11 -51.74
N ILE A 329 -32.21 20.50 -50.90
CA ILE A 329 -33.57 20.83 -51.30
C ILE A 329 -33.59 22.00 -52.30
N LYS A 330 -32.73 23.03 -52.07
CA LYS A 330 -32.64 24.18 -52.97
C LYS A 330 -32.10 23.79 -54.35
N LEU A 331 -31.12 22.91 -54.40
CA LEU A 331 -30.55 22.40 -55.66
C LEU A 331 -31.57 21.51 -56.37
N TYR A 332 -32.27 20.62 -55.68
CA TYR A 332 -33.28 19.75 -56.28
C TYR A 332 -34.46 20.51 -56.85
N LYS A 333 -34.85 21.66 -56.28
CA LYS A 333 -35.90 22.50 -56.83
C LYS A 333 -35.47 23.34 -58.06
N ARG A 334 -34.20 23.36 -58.37
CA ARG A 334 -33.65 24.08 -59.55
C ARG A 334 -33.39 23.18 -60.75
N THR A 335 -33.39 21.89 -60.58
CA THR A 335 -33.47 20.87 -61.63
C THR A 335 -34.94 20.52 -61.92
#